data_50c88854db134cacd46f6a9a21485f20
#
_entry.id   50c88854db134cacd46f6a9a21485f20
#
_cell.length_a   1.000
_cell.length_b   1.000
_cell.length_c   1.000
_cell.angle_alpha   90.00
_cell.angle_beta   90.00
_cell.angle_gamma   90.00
#
_symmetry.space_group_name_H-M   'P 1'
#
loop_
_entity.id
_entity.type
_entity.pdbx_description
1 polymer ?
#
loop_
_entity_poly.entity_id
_entity_poly.type
_entity_poly.pdbx_seq_one_letter_code
_entity_poly.pdbx_strand_id
1 'polypeptide(L)'
;MKNLSRGDELFSPWKRDLLSGTPPIRWALADEASPLNAIQAGPGRVTGLGGGPGSGKTSLAMQLMTDGLRLSDQLRVLVANVEMAPSVLMDRQLSRLSGIDLNIIQERKFQSDHTARLNAGFAELEFICGRLGFVKGPFTFDNVAAAADELEPQILVLDYLQRFQSSASSDDRRGGLDQSMSLIRRFADAGSCVFVVSALARQKNAQGRSGYDAETLTMAAFRDSSEIEFGVDDAYILTTGKEPSERTLKHLKSRNGECRDIALEFDGAVQRFSGTCNGDNASEVGSWWQK
;
A
#
# COMPACT_ATOMS: atom_id res chain seq x y z
N MET A 1 -4.18 24.36 -24.70
CA MET A 1 -4.66 24.18 -23.30
C MET A 1 -4.40 25.49 -22.56
N LYS A 2 -5.36 25.98 -21.76
CA LYS A 2 -5.09 27.15 -20.90
C LYS A 2 -4.15 26.68 -19.77
N ASN A 3 -2.99 27.31 -19.65
CA ASN A 3 -1.99 26.97 -18.61
C ASN A 3 -2.26 27.66 -17.27
N LEU A 4 -3.42 28.32 -17.13
CA LEU A 4 -3.81 29.07 -15.93
C LEU A 4 -5.31 28.86 -15.67
N SER A 5 -5.63 28.50 -14.44
CA SER A 5 -6.99 28.54 -13.88
C SER A 5 -7.07 29.71 -12.90
N ARG A 6 -8.02 30.60 -13.09
CA ARG A 6 -8.21 31.75 -12.21
C ARG A 6 -9.08 31.37 -11.02
N GLY A 7 -8.85 31.99 -9.86
CA GLY A 7 -9.63 31.72 -8.65
C GLY A 7 -11.12 32.05 -8.81
N ASP A 8 -11.46 33.08 -9.57
CA ASP A 8 -12.84 33.46 -9.89
C ASP A 8 -13.54 32.42 -10.79
N GLU A 9 -12.82 31.79 -11.72
CA GLU A 9 -13.32 30.69 -12.56
C GLU A 9 -13.58 29.41 -11.70
N LEU A 10 -12.73 29.17 -10.71
CA LEU A 10 -12.78 27.96 -9.84
C LEU A 10 -13.79 28.09 -8.70
N PHE A 11 -14.03 29.29 -8.19
CA PHE A 11 -14.78 29.50 -6.94
C PHE A 11 -16.21 28.97 -7.00
N SER A 12 -16.94 29.27 -8.07
CA SER A 12 -18.35 28.85 -8.20
C SER A 12 -18.53 27.34 -8.36
N PRO A 13 -17.75 26.63 -9.19
CA PRO A 13 -17.78 25.16 -9.23
C PRO A 13 -17.38 24.54 -7.89
N TRP A 14 -16.31 24.99 -7.27
CA TRP A 14 -15.83 24.50 -5.98
C TRP A 14 -16.89 24.69 -4.85
N LYS A 15 -17.48 25.87 -4.76
CA LYS A 15 -18.53 26.15 -3.78
C LYS A 15 -19.74 25.24 -3.96
N ARG A 16 -20.15 25.00 -5.21
CA ARG A 16 -21.27 24.11 -5.53
C ARG A 16 -20.98 22.68 -5.12
N ASP A 17 -19.77 22.19 -5.44
CA ASP A 17 -19.31 20.85 -5.05
C ASP A 17 -19.28 20.70 -3.53
N LEU A 18 -18.66 21.65 -2.83
CA LEU A 18 -18.62 21.66 -1.37
C LEU A 18 -20.03 21.63 -0.75
N LEU A 19 -20.96 22.43 -1.27
CA LEU A 19 -22.32 22.52 -0.77
C LEU A 19 -23.22 21.35 -1.20
N SER A 20 -22.78 20.52 -2.16
CA SER A 20 -23.49 19.29 -2.52
C SER A 20 -23.47 18.26 -1.39
N GLY A 21 -22.53 18.39 -0.44
CA GLY A 21 -22.34 17.43 0.65
C GLY A 21 -21.74 16.09 0.19
N THR A 22 -21.35 15.97 -1.08
CA THR A 22 -20.71 14.76 -1.59
C THR A 22 -19.25 14.73 -1.17
N PRO A 23 -18.80 13.75 -0.35
CA PRO A 23 -17.41 13.66 0.05
C PRO A 23 -16.51 13.27 -1.15
N PRO A 24 -15.23 13.65 -1.10
CA PRO A 24 -14.26 13.18 -2.10
C PRO A 24 -14.23 11.66 -2.17
N ILE A 25 -14.00 11.13 -3.38
CA ILE A 25 -13.91 9.69 -3.60
C ILE A 25 -12.79 9.10 -2.73
N ARG A 26 -13.15 8.07 -1.95
CA ARG A 26 -12.22 7.26 -1.16
C ARG A 26 -12.53 5.79 -1.39
N TRP A 27 -11.48 4.99 -1.53
CA TRP A 27 -11.59 3.55 -1.64
C TRP A 27 -11.22 2.92 -0.31
N ALA A 28 -12.13 2.14 0.27
CA ALA A 28 -11.84 1.33 1.45
C ALA A 28 -10.86 0.21 1.07
N LEU A 29 -9.80 0.06 1.86
CA LEU A 29 -8.78 -0.98 1.68
C LEU A 29 -8.83 -2.05 2.77
N ALA A 30 -9.77 -1.93 3.69
CA ALA A 30 -10.07 -2.90 4.75
C ALA A 30 -11.48 -2.65 5.28
N ASP A 31 -12.03 -3.62 5.99
CA ASP A 31 -13.33 -3.48 6.66
C ASP A 31 -13.33 -2.32 7.67
N GLU A 32 -14.48 -1.72 7.91
CA GLU A 32 -14.64 -0.56 8.81
C GLU A 32 -14.09 -0.83 10.23
N ALA A 33 -14.26 -2.06 10.72
CA ALA A 33 -13.75 -2.46 12.03
C ALA A 33 -12.22 -2.69 12.05
N SER A 34 -11.58 -2.75 10.90
CA SER A 34 -10.13 -2.95 10.82
C SER A 34 -9.39 -1.63 11.04
N PRO A 35 -8.32 -1.61 11.87
CA PRO A 35 -7.49 -0.42 12.01
C PRO A 35 -6.80 -0.02 10.69
N LEU A 36 -6.65 -0.95 9.75
CA LEU A 36 -6.12 -0.69 8.40
C LEU A 36 -7.05 0.21 7.56
N ASN A 37 -8.33 0.34 7.92
CA ASN A 37 -9.26 1.27 7.27
C ASN A 37 -8.85 2.75 7.43
N ALA A 38 -7.98 3.05 8.39
CA ALA A 38 -7.39 4.38 8.54
C ALA A 38 -6.46 4.76 7.38
N ILE A 39 -5.96 3.79 6.60
CA ILE A 39 -5.11 4.05 5.43
C ILE A 39 -5.99 4.60 4.31
N GLN A 40 -5.70 5.83 3.90
CA GLN A 40 -6.51 6.54 2.92
C GLN A 40 -6.05 6.22 1.50
N ALA A 41 -6.98 5.78 0.66
CA ALA A 41 -6.79 5.65 -0.79
C ALA A 41 -7.82 6.47 -1.54
N GLY A 42 -7.42 7.10 -2.62
CA GLY A 42 -8.31 7.93 -3.44
C GLY A 42 -7.57 8.55 -4.62
N PRO A 43 -8.29 9.16 -5.57
CA PRO A 43 -7.69 9.77 -6.75
C PRO A 43 -6.63 10.81 -6.39
N GLY A 44 -5.51 10.78 -7.10
CA GLY A 44 -4.43 11.77 -6.96
C GLY A 44 -3.52 11.57 -5.75
N ARG A 45 -3.70 10.49 -4.96
CA ARG A 45 -2.88 10.24 -3.77
C ARG A 45 -1.68 9.35 -4.06
N VAL A 46 -0.57 9.67 -3.41
CA VAL A 46 0.63 8.83 -3.40
C VAL A 46 0.94 8.44 -1.96
N THR A 47 0.93 7.14 -1.67
CA THR A 47 1.21 6.57 -0.35
C THR A 47 2.53 5.82 -0.37
N GLY A 48 3.46 6.19 0.49
CA GLY A 48 4.73 5.51 0.69
C GLY A 48 4.62 4.46 1.81
N LEU A 49 5.07 3.24 1.55
CA LEU A 49 5.15 2.14 2.51
C LEU A 49 6.60 1.65 2.63
N GLY A 50 7.28 2.05 3.68
CA GLY A 50 8.62 1.61 4.02
C GLY A 50 8.62 0.45 5.01
N GLY A 51 9.78 -0.18 5.17
CA GLY A 51 10.00 -1.19 6.20
C GLY A 51 11.29 -1.98 5.99
N GLY A 52 11.81 -2.58 7.04
CA GLY A 52 12.99 -3.46 6.97
C GLY A 52 12.73 -4.71 6.13
N PRO A 53 13.80 -5.44 5.73
CA PRO A 53 13.65 -6.76 5.12
C PRO A 53 12.87 -7.69 6.05
N GLY A 54 11.94 -8.47 5.49
CA GLY A 54 11.11 -9.42 6.25
C GLY A 54 10.03 -8.79 7.15
N SER A 55 9.84 -7.46 7.15
CA SER A 55 8.77 -6.82 7.95
C SER A 55 7.36 -7.17 7.47
N GLY A 56 7.19 -7.62 6.22
CA GLY A 56 5.88 -7.96 5.65
C GLY A 56 5.28 -6.89 4.72
N LYS A 57 6.07 -5.90 4.25
CA LYS A 57 5.58 -4.81 3.38
C LYS A 57 4.74 -5.28 2.20
N THR A 58 5.30 -6.20 1.41
CA THR A 58 4.60 -6.76 0.24
C THR A 58 3.32 -7.49 0.64
N SER A 59 3.35 -8.25 1.75
CA SER A 59 2.16 -8.94 2.26
C SER A 59 1.09 -7.95 2.70
N LEU A 60 1.48 -6.84 3.39
CA LEU A 60 0.55 -5.77 3.77
C LEU A 60 -0.02 -5.06 2.54
N ALA A 61 0.83 -4.66 1.59
CA ALA A 61 0.37 -4.01 0.36
C ALA A 61 -0.61 -4.89 -0.40
N MET A 62 -0.29 -6.18 -0.59
CA MET A 62 -1.16 -7.12 -1.29
C MET A 62 -2.46 -7.39 -0.51
N GLN A 63 -2.42 -7.44 0.83
CA GLN A 63 -3.63 -7.56 1.65
C GLN A 63 -4.55 -6.36 1.43
N LEU A 64 -4.06 -5.14 1.53
CA LEU A 64 -4.83 -3.92 1.30
C LEU A 64 -5.47 -3.92 -0.08
N MET A 65 -4.71 -4.28 -1.12
CA MET A 65 -5.22 -4.32 -2.50
C MET A 65 -6.30 -5.40 -2.69
N THR A 66 -6.07 -6.60 -2.16
CA THR A 66 -7.01 -7.71 -2.26
C THR A 66 -8.30 -7.41 -1.49
N ASP A 67 -8.18 -6.84 -0.28
CA ASP A 67 -9.36 -6.49 0.52
C ASP A 67 -10.13 -5.32 -0.11
N GLY A 68 -9.44 -4.31 -0.66
CA GLY A 68 -10.08 -3.24 -1.42
C GLY A 68 -10.87 -3.75 -2.64
N LEU A 69 -10.30 -4.70 -3.40
CA LEU A 69 -10.97 -5.34 -4.53
C LEU A 69 -12.21 -6.16 -4.11
N ARG A 70 -12.19 -6.74 -2.90
CA ARG A 70 -13.34 -7.48 -2.34
C ARG A 70 -14.45 -6.54 -1.86
N LEU A 71 -14.08 -5.37 -1.36
CA LEU A 71 -15.02 -4.35 -0.86
C LEU A 71 -15.65 -3.51 -1.97
N SER A 72 -15.04 -3.44 -3.15
CA SER A 72 -15.53 -2.63 -4.28
C SER A 72 -15.40 -3.39 -5.59
N ASP A 73 -16.50 -3.57 -6.30
CA ASP A 73 -16.57 -4.17 -7.64
C ASP A 73 -16.08 -3.22 -8.75
N GLN A 74 -15.99 -1.93 -8.47
CA GLN A 74 -15.51 -0.90 -9.39
C GLN A 74 -14.00 -0.69 -9.32
N LEU A 75 -13.34 -1.19 -8.28
CA LEU A 75 -11.90 -1.03 -8.09
C LEU A 75 -11.12 -1.99 -8.99
N ARG A 76 -10.13 -1.46 -9.70
CA ARG A 76 -9.10 -2.21 -10.44
C ARG A 76 -7.74 -1.85 -9.90
N VAL A 77 -6.90 -2.84 -9.72
CA VAL A 77 -5.56 -2.69 -9.12
C VAL A 77 -4.51 -3.26 -10.08
N LEU A 78 -3.48 -2.48 -10.37
CA LEU A 78 -2.30 -2.92 -11.10
C LEU A 78 -1.10 -3.02 -10.17
N VAL A 79 -0.46 -4.18 -10.13
CA VAL A 79 0.70 -4.46 -9.28
C VAL A 79 1.93 -4.66 -10.15
N ALA A 80 2.92 -3.81 -9.96
CA ALA A 80 4.26 -3.96 -10.52
C ALA A 80 5.22 -4.38 -9.40
N ASN A 81 5.43 -5.68 -9.25
CA ASN A 81 6.36 -6.25 -8.26
C ASN A 81 7.58 -6.82 -8.95
N VAL A 82 8.76 -6.29 -8.60
CA VAL A 82 10.04 -6.63 -9.24
C VAL A 82 10.71 -7.84 -8.61
N GLU A 83 10.33 -8.21 -7.39
CA GLU A 83 11.01 -9.27 -6.63
C GLU A 83 10.33 -10.62 -6.75
N MET A 84 9.02 -10.64 -6.83
CA MET A 84 8.23 -11.87 -6.77
C MET A 84 7.38 -12.06 -8.01
N ALA A 85 7.37 -13.29 -8.50
CA ALA A 85 6.45 -13.67 -9.57
C ALA A 85 4.98 -13.53 -9.12
N PRO A 86 4.05 -13.19 -10.03
CA PRO A 86 2.63 -13.10 -9.72
C PRO A 86 2.06 -14.35 -9.03
N SER A 87 2.50 -15.55 -9.43
CA SER A 87 2.09 -16.82 -8.80
C SER A 87 2.44 -16.89 -7.32
N VAL A 88 3.62 -16.37 -6.92
CA VAL A 88 4.05 -16.33 -5.51
C VAL A 88 3.18 -15.36 -4.71
N LEU A 89 2.81 -14.22 -5.30
CA LEU A 89 1.89 -13.27 -4.68
C LEU A 89 0.49 -13.88 -4.52
N MET A 90 0.01 -14.62 -5.53
CA MET A 90 -1.26 -15.34 -5.48
C MET A 90 -1.25 -16.47 -4.44
N ASP A 91 -0.16 -17.26 -4.32
CA ASP A 91 -0.01 -18.27 -3.27
C ASP A 91 -0.13 -17.65 -1.87
N ARG A 92 0.48 -16.48 -1.64
CA ARG A 92 0.36 -15.74 -0.38
C ARG A 92 -1.07 -15.26 -0.10
N GLN A 93 -1.77 -14.77 -1.11
CA GLN A 93 -3.17 -14.36 -0.93
C GLN A 93 -4.08 -15.57 -0.73
N LEU A 94 -3.85 -16.69 -1.41
CA LEU A 94 -4.57 -17.93 -1.14
C LEU A 94 -4.35 -18.40 0.29
N SER A 95 -3.11 -18.37 0.79
CA SER A 95 -2.79 -18.69 2.18
C SER A 95 -3.58 -17.81 3.15
N ARG A 96 -3.57 -16.51 2.91
CA ARG A 96 -4.28 -15.53 3.75
C ARG A 96 -5.79 -15.76 3.76
N LEU A 97 -6.39 -15.98 2.61
CA LEU A 97 -7.85 -16.10 2.45
C LEU A 97 -8.37 -17.46 2.94
N SER A 98 -7.61 -18.52 2.69
CA SER A 98 -7.98 -19.87 3.13
C SER A 98 -7.60 -20.18 4.57
N GLY A 99 -6.67 -19.42 5.17
CA GLY A 99 -6.09 -19.75 6.47
C GLY A 99 -5.22 -21.00 6.47
N ILE A 100 -4.73 -21.43 5.30
CA ILE A 100 -3.83 -22.59 5.16
C ILE A 100 -2.40 -22.07 5.16
N ASP A 101 -1.51 -22.74 5.91
CA ASP A 101 -0.09 -22.39 5.97
C ASP A 101 0.53 -22.25 4.57
N LEU A 102 1.28 -21.18 4.37
CA LEU A 102 1.91 -20.87 3.08
C LEU A 102 2.83 -21.98 2.59
N ASN A 103 3.53 -22.68 3.50
CA ASN A 103 4.41 -23.78 3.12
C ASN A 103 3.61 -24.94 2.52
N ILE A 104 2.42 -25.25 3.11
CA ILE A 104 1.51 -26.28 2.57
C ILE A 104 1.08 -25.92 1.15
N ILE A 105 0.76 -24.63 0.91
CA ILE A 105 0.36 -24.15 -0.41
C ILE A 105 1.54 -24.21 -1.38
N GLN A 106 2.71 -23.72 -1.00
CA GLN A 106 3.90 -23.69 -1.86
C GLN A 106 4.41 -25.10 -2.22
N GLU A 107 4.36 -26.02 -1.25
CA GLU A 107 4.76 -27.42 -1.46
C GLU A 107 3.66 -28.28 -2.08
N ARG A 108 2.44 -27.71 -2.27
CA ARG A 108 1.26 -28.43 -2.83
C ARG A 108 0.89 -29.68 -2.01
N LYS A 109 1.16 -29.68 -0.69
CA LYS A 109 0.93 -30.80 0.23
C LYS A 109 -0.47 -30.73 0.87
N PHE A 110 -1.48 -30.74 0.03
CA PHE A 110 -2.87 -30.65 0.49
C PHE A 110 -3.37 -31.97 1.06
N GLN A 111 -4.17 -31.87 2.12
CA GLN A 111 -4.90 -32.96 2.75
C GLN A 111 -6.41 -32.76 2.52
N SER A 112 -7.22 -33.78 2.80
CA SER A 112 -8.66 -33.73 2.55
C SER A 112 -9.39 -32.64 3.35
N ASP A 113 -8.91 -32.32 4.56
CA ASP A 113 -9.45 -31.26 5.42
C ASP A 113 -9.16 -29.85 4.90
N HIS A 114 -8.19 -29.69 4.00
CA HIS A 114 -7.89 -28.42 3.33
C HIS A 114 -8.89 -28.06 2.23
N THR A 115 -9.61 -29.04 1.67
CA THR A 115 -10.42 -28.88 0.44
C THR A 115 -11.45 -27.75 0.56
N ALA A 116 -12.21 -27.71 1.65
CA ALA A 116 -13.24 -26.70 1.84
C ALA A 116 -12.64 -25.27 1.95
N ARG A 117 -11.54 -25.14 2.68
CA ARG A 117 -10.82 -23.86 2.87
C ARG A 117 -10.17 -23.39 1.59
N LEU A 118 -9.57 -24.30 0.79
CA LEU A 118 -9.03 -24.00 -0.53
C LEU A 118 -10.11 -23.48 -1.46
N ASN A 119 -11.24 -24.17 -1.54
CA ASN A 119 -12.34 -23.75 -2.40
C ASN A 119 -12.88 -22.38 -2.02
N ALA A 120 -12.99 -22.09 -0.71
CA ALA A 120 -13.37 -20.74 -0.25
C ALA A 120 -12.34 -19.69 -0.67
N GLY A 121 -11.04 -19.97 -0.47
CA GLY A 121 -9.96 -19.06 -0.89
C GLY A 121 -9.91 -18.84 -2.42
N PHE A 122 -10.14 -19.88 -3.21
CA PHE A 122 -10.22 -19.77 -4.66
C PHE A 122 -11.41 -18.92 -5.10
N ALA A 123 -12.59 -19.11 -4.51
CA ALA A 123 -13.78 -18.32 -4.84
C ALA A 123 -13.53 -16.81 -4.58
N GLU A 124 -12.86 -16.46 -3.49
CA GLU A 124 -12.47 -15.08 -3.19
C GLU A 124 -11.48 -14.51 -4.21
N LEU A 125 -10.49 -15.29 -4.62
CA LEU A 125 -9.52 -14.88 -5.64
C LEU A 125 -10.17 -14.77 -7.02
N GLU A 126 -11.03 -15.71 -7.40
CA GLU A 126 -11.75 -15.71 -8.66
C GLU A 126 -12.66 -14.47 -8.78
N PHE A 127 -13.31 -14.07 -7.69
CA PHE A 127 -14.15 -12.88 -7.65
C PHE A 127 -13.38 -11.59 -7.99
N ILE A 128 -12.08 -11.51 -7.66
CA ILE A 128 -11.27 -10.31 -7.86
C ILE A 128 -10.31 -10.40 -9.05
N CYS A 129 -9.97 -11.61 -9.55
CA CYS A 129 -8.85 -11.81 -10.47
C CYS A 129 -9.00 -11.03 -11.79
N GLY A 130 -10.21 -10.81 -12.30
CA GLY A 130 -10.44 -9.99 -13.49
C GLY A 130 -10.13 -8.50 -13.32
N ARG A 131 -9.96 -8.04 -12.08
CA ARG A 131 -9.69 -6.65 -11.71
C ARG A 131 -8.32 -6.45 -11.05
N LEU A 132 -7.55 -7.51 -10.91
CA LEU A 132 -6.19 -7.53 -10.38
C LEU A 132 -5.21 -7.84 -11.50
N GLY A 133 -4.45 -6.84 -11.95
CA GLY A 133 -3.42 -6.99 -12.96
C GLY A 133 -2.01 -7.04 -12.37
N PHE A 134 -1.12 -7.75 -13.05
CA PHE A 134 0.31 -7.80 -12.72
C PHE A 134 1.13 -7.39 -13.93
N VAL A 135 2.00 -6.39 -13.75
CA VAL A 135 2.93 -5.95 -14.79
C VAL A 135 3.95 -7.06 -15.07
N LYS A 136 4.13 -7.40 -16.34
CA LYS A 136 5.22 -8.28 -16.79
C LYS A 136 6.47 -7.44 -17.06
N GLY A 137 7.65 -7.99 -16.82
CA GLY A 137 8.90 -7.30 -17.14
C GLY A 137 9.04 -6.97 -18.65
N PRO A 138 9.83 -5.96 -19.03
CA PRO A 138 10.75 -5.21 -18.17
C PRO A 138 10.02 -4.21 -17.24
N PHE A 139 10.57 -4.00 -16.03
CA PHE A 139 10.01 -3.10 -15.05
C PHE A 139 10.52 -1.66 -15.29
N THR A 140 9.99 -1.05 -16.35
CA THR A 140 10.18 0.37 -16.70
C THR A 140 8.86 1.11 -16.51
N PHE A 141 8.93 2.42 -16.28
CA PHE A 141 7.71 3.24 -16.16
C PHE A 141 6.87 3.25 -17.44
N ASP A 142 7.50 3.16 -18.63
CA ASP A 142 6.78 3.07 -19.90
C ASP A 142 5.97 1.78 -20.00
N ASN A 143 6.54 0.65 -19.54
CA ASN A 143 5.81 -0.62 -19.54
C ASN A 143 4.70 -0.64 -18.47
N VAL A 144 4.91 0.02 -17.32
CA VAL A 144 3.85 0.21 -16.32
C VAL A 144 2.73 1.07 -16.89
N ALA A 145 3.05 2.14 -17.62
CA ALA A 145 2.06 2.99 -18.27
C ALA A 145 1.24 2.23 -19.31
N ALA A 146 1.90 1.44 -20.17
CA ALA A 146 1.19 0.61 -21.16
C ALA A 146 0.23 -0.41 -20.49
N ALA A 147 0.66 -1.05 -19.39
CA ALA A 147 -0.20 -1.95 -18.63
C ALA A 147 -1.34 -1.19 -17.92
N ALA A 148 -1.10 0.05 -17.49
CA ALA A 148 -2.13 0.90 -16.91
C ALA A 148 -3.15 1.35 -17.95
N ASP A 149 -2.74 1.66 -19.17
CA ASP A 149 -3.64 1.97 -20.29
C ASP A 149 -4.54 0.77 -20.64
N GLU A 150 -4.04 -0.47 -20.49
CA GLU A 150 -4.81 -1.68 -20.76
C GLU A 150 -5.83 -2.00 -19.66
N LEU A 151 -5.44 -1.88 -18.39
CA LEU A 151 -6.29 -2.23 -17.24
C LEU A 151 -7.15 -1.07 -16.74
N GLU A 152 -6.73 0.17 -16.97
CA GLU A 152 -7.29 1.41 -16.39
C GLU A 152 -7.47 1.33 -14.86
N PRO A 153 -6.39 1.10 -14.10
CA PRO A 153 -6.48 0.85 -12.68
C PRO A 153 -6.77 2.13 -11.89
N GLN A 154 -7.57 2.02 -10.85
CA GLN A 154 -7.72 3.08 -9.86
C GLN A 154 -6.55 3.10 -8.87
N ILE A 155 -5.94 1.94 -8.62
CA ILE A 155 -4.77 1.84 -7.73
C ILE A 155 -3.61 1.16 -8.46
N LEU A 156 -2.44 1.79 -8.38
CA LEU A 156 -1.16 1.27 -8.86
C LEU A 156 -0.25 0.97 -7.66
N VAL A 157 0.32 -0.23 -7.61
CA VAL A 157 1.31 -0.63 -6.61
C VAL A 157 2.66 -0.81 -7.27
N LEU A 158 3.69 -0.12 -6.78
CA LEU A 158 5.08 -0.22 -7.22
C LEU A 158 5.94 -0.84 -6.10
N ASP A 159 6.31 -2.11 -6.22
CA ASP A 159 7.05 -2.86 -5.20
C ASP A 159 8.33 -3.49 -5.81
N TYR A 160 9.50 -2.98 -5.50
CA TYR A 160 9.81 -1.78 -4.76
C TYR A 160 10.51 -0.74 -5.66
N LEU A 161 10.27 0.52 -5.34
CA LEU A 161 10.63 1.67 -6.17
C LEU A 161 12.09 1.67 -6.68
N GLN A 162 13.05 1.32 -5.83
CA GLN A 162 14.48 1.41 -6.15
C GLN A 162 14.96 0.47 -7.26
N ARG A 163 14.10 -0.43 -7.75
CA ARG A 163 14.42 -1.37 -8.85
C ARG A 163 13.74 -1.00 -10.17
N PHE A 164 12.89 0.00 -10.17
CA PHE A 164 12.33 0.50 -11.42
C PHE A 164 13.38 1.28 -12.17
N GLN A 165 13.53 0.96 -13.45
CA GLN A 165 14.47 1.66 -14.31
C GLN A 165 13.79 2.87 -14.92
N SER A 166 14.39 4.06 -14.79
CA SER A 166 14.06 5.18 -15.67
C SER A 166 14.75 4.93 -17.02
N SER A 167 14.07 5.26 -18.11
CA SER A 167 14.59 5.12 -19.48
C SER A 167 15.81 6.02 -19.77
N ALA A 168 16.14 6.95 -18.88
CA ALA A 168 17.32 7.78 -18.98
C ALA A 168 18.53 7.09 -18.34
N SER A 169 19.56 6.87 -19.14
CA SER A 169 20.88 6.41 -18.72
C SER A 169 21.53 7.50 -17.85
N SER A 170 21.32 7.47 -16.55
CA SER A 170 22.09 8.31 -15.64
C SER A 170 22.91 7.44 -14.70
N ASP A 171 24.23 7.65 -14.69
CA ASP A 171 25.15 7.13 -13.69
C ASP A 171 24.85 7.67 -12.27
N ASP A 172 23.88 8.58 -12.16
CA ASP A 172 23.47 9.22 -10.92
C ASP A 172 22.16 8.61 -10.39
N ARG A 173 22.28 7.82 -9.32
CA ARG A 173 21.14 7.18 -8.62
C ARG A 173 20.12 8.19 -8.09
N ARG A 174 20.54 9.40 -7.70
CA ARG A 174 19.63 10.44 -7.19
C ARG A 174 18.78 11.01 -8.30
N GLY A 175 19.38 11.38 -9.43
CA GLY A 175 18.63 11.86 -10.60
C GLY A 175 17.63 10.82 -11.13
N GLY A 176 17.93 9.51 -11.00
CA GLY A 176 17.01 8.44 -11.35
C GLY A 176 15.79 8.36 -10.44
N LEU A 177 15.94 8.63 -9.13
CA LEU A 177 14.81 8.61 -8.18
C LEU A 177 13.91 9.83 -8.36
N ASP A 178 14.48 11.02 -8.60
CA ASP A 178 13.72 12.26 -8.90
C ASP A 178 12.82 12.08 -10.11
N GLN A 179 13.35 11.48 -11.18
CA GLN A 179 12.56 11.14 -12.36
C GLN A 179 11.45 10.13 -12.04
N SER A 180 11.77 9.12 -11.24
CA SER A 180 10.78 8.10 -10.81
C SER A 180 9.64 8.74 -10.03
N MET A 181 9.93 9.62 -9.07
CA MET A 181 8.89 10.31 -8.30
C MET A 181 8.07 11.27 -9.17
N SER A 182 8.69 11.94 -10.13
CA SER A 182 7.97 12.78 -11.11
C SER A 182 7.00 11.95 -11.96
N LEU A 183 7.39 10.74 -12.40
CA LEU A 183 6.52 9.84 -13.14
C LEU A 183 5.40 9.29 -12.27
N ILE A 184 5.68 8.95 -11.02
CA ILE A 184 4.68 8.52 -10.03
C ILE A 184 3.62 9.60 -9.82
N ARG A 185 4.05 10.87 -9.65
CA ARG A 185 3.10 11.99 -9.54
C ARG A 185 2.26 12.16 -10.80
N ARG A 186 2.77 11.91 -11.99
CA ARG A 186 1.98 11.94 -13.23
C ARG A 186 0.86 10.89 -13.24
N PHE A 187 1.10 9.66 -12.74
CA PHE A 187 0.02 8.68 -12.55
C PHE A 187 -1.04 9.17 -11.55
N ALA A 188 -0.59 9.77 -10.44
CA ALA A 188 -1.52 10.33 -9.47
C ALA A 188 -2.32 11.51 -10.06
N ASP A 189 -1.68 12.43 -10.76
CA ASP A 189 -2.32 13.58 -11.42
C ASP A 189 -3.30 13.14 -12.52
N ALA A 190 -3.09 11.95 -13.11
CA ALA A 190 -4.04 11.32 -14.03
C ALA A 190 -5.25 10.68 -13.31
N GLY A 191 -5.30 10.71 -11.97
CA GLY A 191 -6.42 10.23 -11.17
C GLY A 191 -6.21 8.90 -10.48
N SER A 192 -5.06 8.25 -10.65
CA SER A 192 -4.75 7.01 -9.92
C SER A 192 -4.33 7.28 -8.49
N CYS A 193 -4.55 6.32 -7.59
CA CYS A 193 -3.86 6.25 -6.30
C CYS A 193 -2.59 5.40 -6.47
N VAL A 194 -1.44 5.88 -6.02
CA VAL A 194 -0.19 5.13 -6.17
C VAL A 194 0.37 4.72 -4.81
N PHE A 195 0.52 3.43 -4.60
CA PHE A 195 1.23 2.86 -3.45
C PHE A 195 2.67 2.54 -3.85
N VAL A 196 3.62 3.18 -3.18
CA VAL A 196 5.05 3.02 -3.41
C VAL A 196 5.65 2.24 -2.25
N VAL A 197 6.04 0.99 -2.49
CA VAL A 197 6.79 0.22 -1.50
C VAL A 197 8.26 0.54 -1.64
N SER A 198 8.94 0.79 -0.51
CA SER A 198 10.33 1.22 -0.48
C SER A 198 11.13 0.43 0.55
N ALA A 199 12.38 0.13 0.20
CA ALA A 199 13.34 -0.36 1.17
C ALA A 199 13.83 0.78 2.05
N LEU A 200 14.11 0.49 3.34
CA LEU A 200 14.70 1.46 4.25
C LEU A 200 16.24 1.41 4.19
N ALA A 201 16.86 2.57 4.36
CA ALA A 201 18.29 2.66 4.68
C ALA A 201 18.52 2.18 6.12
N ARG A 202 19.62 1.45 6.34
CA ARG A 202 20.07 1.12 7.70
C ARG A 202 20.49 2.41 8.40
N GLN A 203 19.85 2.73 9.51
CA GLN A 203 20.27 3.85 10.34
C GLN A 203 21.28 3.36 11.40
N LYS A 204 22.24 4.23 11.77
CA LYS A 204 23.13 4.00 12.91
C LYS A 204 22.48 4.59 14.14
N ASN A 205 22.27 3.78 15.19
CA ASN A 205 21.82 4.28 16.47
C ASN A 205 22.96 5.08 17.19
N ALA A 206 22.61 5.71 18.31
CA ALA A 206 23.57 6.50 19.10
C ALA A 206 24.81 5.70 19.56
N GLN A 207 24.72 4.36 19.59
CA GLN A 207 25.82 3.45 19.93
C GLN A 207 26.59 2.95 18.68
N GLY A 208 26.30 3.51 17.49
CA GLY A 208 26.97 3.15 16.22
C GLY A 208 26.54 1.82 15.64
N ARG A 209 25.56 1.11 16.22
CA ARG A 209 25.01 -0.13 15.69
C ARG A 209 24.04 0.18 14.55
N SER A 210 24.22 -0.50 13.42
CA SER A 210 23.33 -0.36 12.27
C SER A 210 22.08 -1.21 12.47
N GLY A 211 20.88 -0.60 12.41
CA GLY A 211 19.61 -1.29 12.64
C GLY A 211 18.41 -0.59 11.99
N TYR A 212 17.25 -1.19 12.18
CA TYR A 212 15.95 -0.64 11.83
C TYR A 212 15.16 -0.38 13.12
N ASP A 213 15.78 0.38 14.03
CA ASP A 213 15.24 0.62 15.38
C ASP A 213 13.97 1.49 15.28
N ALA A 214 12.85 0.95 15.77
CA ALA A 214 11.53 1.57 15.62
C ALA A 214 11.42 2.97 16.26
N GLU A 215 12.20 3.24 17.31
CA GLU A 215 12.14 4.52 18.03
C GLU A 215 12.83 5.67 17.28
N THR A 216 13.78 5.35 16.40
CA THR A 216 14.58 6.35 15.68
C THR A 216 14.18 6.55 14.23
N LEU A 217 13.18 5.79 13.73
CA LEU A 217 12.76 5.87 12.36
C LEU A 217 12.00 7.18 12.06
N THR A 218 12.57 7.96 11.17
CA THR A 218 12.00 9.20 10.62
C THR A 218 11.84 9.06 9.11
N MET A 219 11.30 10.07 8.45
CA MET A 219 11.24 10.13 6.98
C MET A 219 12.60 9.89 6.32
N ALA A 220 13.70 10.30 6.97
CA ALA A 220 15.07 10.03 6.50
C ALA A 220 15.45 8.55 6.45
N ALA A 221 14.63 7.66 7.01
CA ALA A 221 14.83 6.22 6.92
C ALA A 221 14.44 5.63 5.55
N PHE A 222 13.58 6.30 4.79
CA PHE A 222 13.36 5.94 3.39
C PHE A 222 14.69 6.11 2.64
N ARG A 223 15.16 5.05 2.00
CA ARG A 223 16.41 5.05 1.27
C ARG A 223 16.32 6.06 0.12
N ASP A 224 17.31 6.96 0.02
CA ASP A 224 17.34 8.06 -0.95
C ASP A 224 16.20 9.09 -0.74
N SER A 225 15.93 9.48 0.50
CA SER A 225 14.69 9.88 1.13
C SER A 225 14.08 11.23 0.77
N SER A 226 14.86 12.23 0.30
CA SER A 226 14.31 13.56 0.06
C SER A 226 13.17 13.55 -0.95
N GLU A 227 13.32 12.79 -2.03
CA GLU A 227 12.33 12.76 -3.10
C GLU A 227 11.06 12.00 -2.73
N ILE A 228 11.21 10.90 -1.97
CA ILE A 228 10.04 10.19 -1.43
C ILE A 228 9.33 11.07 -0.42
N GLU A 229 10.09 11.76 0.46
CA GLU A 229 9.53 12.66 1.47
C GLU A 229 8.66 13.75 0.84
N PHE A 230 9.13 14.40 -0.22
CA PHE A 230 8.37 15.46 -0.89
C PHE A 230 7.28 14.92 -1.81
N GLY A 231 7.50 13.76 -2.42
CA GLY A 231 6.64 13.20 -3.46
C GLY A 231 5.40 12.46 -2.94
N VAL A 232 5.38 11.96 -1.69
CA VAL A 232 4.23 11.22 -1.15
C VAL A 232 3.27 12.14 -0.38
N ASP A 233 2.00 11.78 -0.35
CA ASP A 233 0.98 12.46 0.46
C ASP A 233 0.88 11.88 1.86
N ASP A 234 0.95 10.56 1.98
CA ASP A 234 1.05 9.83 3.25
C ASP A 234 2.27 8.90 3.23
N ALA A 235 2.95 8.78 4.36
CA ALA A 235 4.12 7.92 4.52
C ALA A 235 3.99 7.04 5.75
N TYR A 236 4.12 5.75 5.54
CA TYR A 236 4.09 4.74 6.59
C TYR A 236 5.37 3.93 6.62
N ILE A 237 5.81 3.52 7.82
CA ILE A 237 6.88 2.54 8.01
C ILE A 237 6.36 1.37 8.83
N LEU A 238 6.44 0.18 8.25
CA LEU A 238 6.13 -1.07 8.94
C LEU A 238 7.33 -1.54 9.76
N THR A 239 7.19 -1.51 11.07
CA THR A 239 8.21 -1.94 12.03
C THR A 239 7.84 -3.25 12.68
N THR A 240 8.85 -3.99 13.15
CA THR A 240 8.67 -5.20 13.97
C THR A 240 8.75 -4.82 15.43
N GLY A 241 7.87 -5.36 16.27
CA GLY A 241 7.89 -5.20 17.70
C GLY A 241 8.84 -6.17 18.41
N LYS A 242 8.64 -6.35 19.71
CA LYS A 242 9.42 -7.28 20.53
C LYS A 242 9.04 -8.75 20.24
N GLU A 243 7.76 -9.00 20.09
CA GLU A 243 7.26 -10.32 19.73
C GLU A 243 7.32 -10.53 18.21
N PRO A 244 7.55 -11.77 17.74
CA PRO A 244 7.67 -12.07 16.30
C PRO A 244 6.45 -11.72 15.47
N SER A 245 5.24 -11.74 16.05
CA SER A 245 3.99 -11.37 15.40
C SER A 245 3.70 -9.87 15.47
N GLU A 246 4.28 -9.16 16.44
CA GLU A 246 3.98 -7.76 16.69
C GLU A 246 4.49 -6.86 15.56
N ARG A 247 3.62 -5.97 15.07
CA ARG A 247 3.95 -4.97 14.06
C ARG A 247 3.35 -3.63 14.45
N THR A 248 4.04 -2.57 14.07
CA THR A 248 3.49 -1.22 14.12
C THR A 248 3.66 -0.59 12.75
N LEU A 249 2.57 -0.10 12.20
CA LEU A 249 2.59 0.74 11.03
C LEU A 249 2.68 2.20 11.48
N LYS A 250 3.90 2.74 11.54
CA LYS A 250 4.16 4.11 11.94
C LYS A 250 3.74 5.05 10.82
N HIS A 251 2.92 6.04 11.15
CA HIS A 251 2.46 7.07 10.23
C HIS A 251 3.33 8.32 10.39
N LEU A 252 4.29 8.52 9.49
CA LEU A 252 5.30 9.57 9.60
C LEU A 252 4.93 10.88 8.91
N LYS A 253 4.04 10.83 7.93
CA LYS A 253 3.59 11.98 7.17
C LYS A 253 2.14 11.81 6.76
N SER A 254 1.34 12.87 6.91
CA SER A 254 0.04 13.03 6.30
C SER A 254 -0.12 14.42 5.75
N ARG A 255 -0.48 14.56 4.47
CA ARG A 255 -0.75 15.87 3.86
C ARG A 255 -2.10 16.44 4.29
N ASN A 256 -3.08 15.58 4.60
CA ASN A 256 -4.47 15.99 4.79
C ASN A 256 -5.05 15.55 6.14
N GLY A 257 -4.23 15.20 7.12
CA GLY A 257 -4.72 14.72 8.42
C GLY A 257 -3.61 14.61 9.48
N GLU A 258 -3.97 14.01 10.58
CA GLU A 258 -3.04 13.71 11.67
C GLU A 258 -2.36 12.37 11.40
N CYS A 259 -1.07 12.29 11.79
CA CYS A 259 -0.34 11.03 11.79
C CYS A 259 -0.79 10.21 13.02
N ARG A 260 -1.22 8.97 12.77
CA ARG A 260 -1.61 8.02 13.83
C ARG A 260 -0.99 6.67 13.53
N ASP A 261 -0.23 6.14 14.46
CA ASP A 261 0.34 4.80 14.35
C ASP A 261 -0.74 3.75 14.47
N ILE A 262 -0.57 2.65 13.74
CA ILE A 262 -1.52 1.52 13.73
C ILE A 262 -0.80 0.30 14.29
N ALA A 263 -1.29 -0.21 15.42
CA ALA A 263 -0.80 -1.45 16.01
C ALA A 263 -1.43 -2.66 15.30
N LEU A 264 -0.58 -3.60 14.89
CA LEU A 264 -0.97 -4.76 14.09
C LEU A 264 -0.31 -6.04 14.62
N GLU A 265 -0.93 -7.15 14.33
CA GLU A 265 -0.33 -8.48 14.41
C GLU A 265 -0.13 -9.05 13.02
N PHE A 266 0.99 -9.72 12.80
CA PHE A 266 1.30 -10.41 11.55
C PHE A 266 1.46 -11.91 11.79
N ASP A 267 0.51 -12.67 11.27
CA ASP A 267 0.64 -14.12 11.19
C ASP A 267 1.42 -14.48 9.90
N GLY A 268 2.70 -14.77 10.09
CA GLY A 268 3.60 -15.10 8.99
C GLY A 268 3.27 -16.43 8.32
N ALA A 269 2.65 -17.40 9.05
CA ALA A 269 2.28 -18.70 8.50
C ALA A 269 1.21 -18.56 7.41
N VAL A 270 0.27 -17.67 7.61
CA VAL A 270 -0.82 -17.42 6.63
C VAL A 270 -0.73 -16.03 5.98
N GLN A 271 0.37 -15.30 6.16
CA GLN A 271 0.63 -13.99 5.54
C GLN A 271 -0.47 -12.95 5.81
N ARG A 272 -1.03 -12.93 7.03
CA ARG A 272 -2.17 -12.09 7.39
C ARG A 272 -1.79 -11.04 8.42
N PHE A 273 -2.23 -9.80 8.18
CA PHE A 273 -2.24 -8.73 9.17
C PHE A 273 -3.62 -8.60 9.79
N SER A 274 -3.67 -8.41 11.10
CA SER A 274 -4.88 -8.09 11.86
C SER A 274 -4.61 -6.97 12.86
N GLY A 275 -5.66 -6.31 13.33
CA GLY A 275 -5.54 -5.35 14.44
C GLY A 275 -5.22 -6.07 15.75
N THR A 276 -4.41 -5.44 16.60
CA THR A 276 -4.24 -5.91 17.97
C THR A 276 -5.54 -5.69 18.74
N CYS A 277 -6.07 -6.73 19.37
CA CYS A 277 -7.17 -6.63 20.33
C CYS A 277 -6.65 -6.02 21.63
N ASN A 278 -6.22 -4.77 21.64
CA ASN A 278 -6.02 -4.03 22.88
C ASN A 278 -7.38 -3.60 23.41
N GLY A 279 -7.81 -4.18 24.53
CA GLY A 279 -9.12 -3.95 25.15
C GLY A 279 -9.39 -2.52 25.66
N ASP A 280 -8.54 -1.56 25.37
CA ASP A 280 -8.66 -0.19 25.88
C ASP A 280 -9.24 0.84 24.88
N ASN A 281 -9.44 0.49 23.60
CA ASN A 281 -10.03 1.41 22.62
C ASN A 281 -11.50 1.15 22.27
N ALA A 282 -12.14 0.16 22.90
CA ALA A 282 -13.57 -0.11 22.68
C ALA A 282 -14.53 0.84 23.42
N SER A 283 -14.01 1.73 24.29
CA SER A 283 -14.84 2.57 25.15
C SER A 283 -14.98 4.04 24.68
N GLU A 284 -14.22 4.52 23.68
CA GLU A 284 -14.31 5.92 23.26
C GLU A 284 -15.17 6.19 22.01
N VAL A 285 -15.56 5.18 21.26
CA VAL A 285 -16.38 5.39 20.04
C VAL A 285 -17.89 5.44 20.35
N GLY A 286 -18.32 5.08 21.56
CA GLY A 286 -19.73 4.93 21.94
C GLY A 286 -20.43 6.17 22.50
N SER A 287 -19.77 7.30 22.78
CA SER A 287 -20.38 8.39 23.56
C SER A 287 -20.75 9.65 22.80
N TRP A 288 -20.47 9.76 21.52
CA TRP A 288 -20.72 10.98 20.73
C TRP A 288 -22.17 11.16 20.25
N TRP A 289 -23.00 10.12 20.31
CA TRP A 289 -24.36 10.12 19.75
C TRP A 289 -25.49 10.15 20.79
N GLN A 290 -25.16 10.38 22.08
CA GLN A 290 -26.15 10.44 23.17
C GLN A 290 -26.17 11.81 23.91
N LYS A 291 -25.96 12.91 23.19
CA LYS A 291 -26.31 14.23 23.73
C LYS A 291 -27.01 15.07 22.67
#